data_754249c82526ca7187f0a3f5da6cdef1
#
_entry.id   754249c82526ca7187f0a3f5da6cdef1
#
_cell.length_a   1.000
_cell.length_b   1.000
_cell.length_c   1.000
_cell.angle_alpha   90.00
_cell.angle_beta   90.00
_cell.angle_gamma   90.00
#
_symmetry.space_group_name_H-M   'P 1'
#
loop_
_entity.id
_entity.type
_entity.pdbx_description
1 polymer ?
#
loop_
_entity_poly.entity_id
_entity_poly.type
_entity_poly.pdbx_seq_one_letter_code
_entity_poly.pdbx_strand_id
1 'polypeptide(L)'
;IILTTSGMGSYGPAQVYIPEYLTRQNSLIHFTGYTTEGTLGARLKEAEIGDTVQIGGMLVKKRAQVEYTTEYSAHGKADEMIAFLQQFHNLKMVLVNHGETNTKEIFAERIIDEVKTKRVGILGAGYFFRVNPYGLVKSLSTKFE
;
A
#
# COMPACT_ATOMS: atom_id res chain seq x y z
N ILE A 1 13.57 19.85 -11.86
CA ILE A 1 13.01 18.57 -11.36
C ILE A 1 13.16 18.54 -9.86
N ILE A 2 12.09 18.23 -9.13
CA ILE A 2 12.08 18.07 -7.68
C ILE A 2 11.76 16.60 -7.38
N LEU A 3 12.63 15.93 -6.65
CA LEU A 3 12.40 14.60 -6.12
C LEU A 3 12.12 14.72 -4.62
N THR A 4 11.00 14.19 -4.15
CA THR A 4 10.59 14.36 -2.76
C THR A 4 9.86 13.13 -2.21
N THR A 5 9.79 13.04 -0.91
CA THR A 5 8.91 12.17 -0.14
C THR A 5 7.70 12.98 0.35
N SER A 6 6.56 12.42 0.70
CA SER A 6 6.21 11.00 0.70
C SER A 6 5.65 10.57 -0.65
N GLY A 7 5.78 9.29 -0.98
CA GLY A 7 5.26 8.72 -2.23
C GLY A 7 3.74 8.85 -2.42
N MET A 8 2.97 9.05 -1.36
CA MET A 8 1.52 9.28 -1.41
C MET A 8 1.14 10.76 -1.32
N GLY A 9 2.12 11.68 -1.22
CA GLY A 9 1.92 13.12 -1.10
C GLY A 9 1.33 13.60 0.22
N SER A 10 1.06 12.71 1.18
CA SER A 10 0.31 13.02 2.40
C SER A 10 1.16 13.60 3.54
N TYR A 11 2.48 13.55 3.44
CA TYR A 11 3.42 13.98 4.48
C TYR A 11 4.66 14.65 3.91
N GLY A 12 5.38 15.34 4.79
CA GLY A 12 6.70 15.88 4.51
C GLY A 12 6.73 16.96 3.42
N PRO A 13 7.86 17.11 2.73
CA PRO A 13 8.05 18.19 1.74
C PRO A 13 7.04 18.17 0.58
N ALA A 14 6.47 17.01 0.25
CA ALA A 14 5.43 16.89 -0.77
C ALA A 14 4.22 17.79 -0.48
N GLN A 15 3.89 18.01 0.80
CA GLN A 15 2.80 18.91 1.21
C GLN A 15 3.06 20.38 0.92
N VAL A 16 4.30 20.75 0.71
CA VAL A 16 4.68 22.12 0.32
C VAL A 16 4.71 22.25 -1.21
N TYR A 17 5.33 21.30 -1.87
CA TYR A 17 5.52 21.36 -3.33
C TYR A 17 4.26 21.06 -4.12
N ILE A 18 3.46 20.07 -3.72
CA ILE A 18 2.25 19.70 -4.45
C ILE A 18 1.28 20.89 -4.60
N PRO A 19 0.86 21.60 -3.53
CA PRO A 19 -0.04 22.74 -3.67
C PRO A 19 0.52 23.83 -4.60
N GLU A 20 1.81 24.12 -4.49
CA GLU A 20 2.47 25.14 -5.30
C GLU A 20 2.45 24.81 -6.79
N TYR A 21 2.87 23.58 -7.14
CA TYR A 21 3.00 23.17 -8.55
C TYR A 21 1.69 22.71 -9.15
N LEU A 22 0.73 22.26 -8.36
CA LEU A 22 -0.59 21.82 -8.83
C LEU A 22 -1.37 22.94 -9.53
N THR A 23 -1.13 24.19 -9.16
CA THR A 23 -1.78 25.36 -9.76
C THR A 23 -1.18 25.79 -11.09
N ARG A 24 -0.08 25.21 -11.54
CA ARG A 24 0.67 25.60 -12.72
C ARG A 24 0.36 24.67 -13.90
N GLN A 25 -0.14 25.18 -15.01
CA GLN A 25 -0.47 24.40 -16.21
C GLN A 25 0.74 23.71 -16.86
N ASN A 26 1.93 24.27 -16.70
CA ASN A 26 3.17 23.75 -17.27
C ASN A 26 3.93 22.83 -16.30
N SER A 27 3.28 22.33 -15.28
CA SER A 27 3.85 21.41 -14.29
C SER A 27 3.30 20.00 -14.46
N LEU A 28 4.16 19.04 -14.16
CA LEU A 28 3.82 17.63 -14.04
C LEU A 28 4.13 17.16 -12.60
N ILE A 29 3.17 16.54 -11.96
CA ILE A 29 3.35 15.83 -10.70
C ILE A 29 3.30 14.34 -10.99
N HIS A 30 4.39 13.62 -10.73
CA HIS A 30 4.49 12.21 -11.03
C HIS A 30 4.62 11.40 -9.72
N PHE A 31 3.66 10.53 -9.47
CA PHE A 31 3.72 9.58 -8.36
C PHE A 31 4.35 8.27 -8.85
N THR A 32 5.45 7.88 -8.23
CA THR A 32 6.27 6.72 -8.65
C THR A 32 5.92 5.43 -7.92
N GLY A 33 4.81 5.38 -7.21
CA GLY A 33 4.36 4.23 -6.44
C GLY A 33 2.85 4.19 -6.29
N TYR A 34 2.38 3.13 -5.63
CA TYR A 34 0.97 2.97 -5.31
C TYR A 34 0.48 4.07 -4.35
N THR A 35 -0.68 4.60 -4.62
CA THR A 35 -1.37 5.59 -3.77
C THR A 35 -2.60 4.95 -3.15
N THR A 36 -2.55 4.71 -1.85
CA THR A 36 -3.65 4.11 -1.08
C THR A 36 -4.87 5.04 -1.09
N GLU A 37 -6.05 4.46 -1.12
CA GLU A 37 -7.32 5.17 -0.99
C GLU A 37 -7.32 6.14 0.22
N GLY A 38 -7.93 7.31 0.07
CA GLY A 38 -7.93 8.37 1.08
C GLY A 38 -6.68 9.24 1.14
N THR A 39 -5.58 8.87 0.48
CA THR A 39 -4.36 9.70 0.41
C THR A 39 -4.50 10.86 -0.57
N LEU A 40 -3.62 11.85 -0.45
CA LEU A 40 -3.59 12.98 -1.40
C LEU A 40 -3.32 12.48 -2.84
N GLY A 41 -2.39 11.54 -3.01
CA GLY A 41 -2.08 10.96 -4.31
C GLY A 41 -3.32 10.30 -4.97
N ALA A 42 -4.10 9.51 -4.22
CA ALA A 42 -5.32 8.90 -4.74
C ALA A 42 -6.35 9.96 -5.17
N ARG A 43 -6.58 10.99 -4.34
CA ARG A 43 -7.51 12.09 -4.67
C ARG A 43 -7.06 12.89 -5.89
N LEU A 44 -5.76 13.09 -6.08
CA LEU A 44 -5.22 13.78 -7.25
C LEU A 44 -5.33 12.94 -8.52
N LYS A 45 -5.32 11.61 -8.38
CA LYS A 45 -5.55 10.66 -9.47
C LYS A 45 -6.98 10.74 -9.99
N GLU A 46 -7.95 10.85 -9.10
CA GLU A 46 -9.38 10.89 -9.42
C GLU A 46 -9.84 12.27 -9.93
N ALA A 47 -9.19 13.34 -9.45
CA ALA A 47 -9.55 14.70 -9.82
C ALA A 47 -9.21 14.99 -11.28
N GLU A 48 -10.05 15.78 -11.98
CA GLU A 48 -9.81 16.28 -13.32
C GLU A 48 -9.10 17.64 -13.31
N ILE A 49 -8.57 18.05 -14.47
CA ILE A 49 -8.01 19.40 -14.60
C ILE A 49 -9.16 20.41 -14.48
N GLY A 50 -8.98 21.37 -13.58
CA GLY A 50 -10.00 22.37 -13.25
C GLY A 50 -10.68 22.12 -11.91
N ASP A 51 -10.61 20.90 -11.38
CA ASP A 51 -11.14 20.56 -10.05
C ASP A 51 -10.39 21.25 -8.94
N THR A 52 -11.05 21.34 -7.79
CA THR A 52 -10.45 21.86 -6.56
C THR A 52 -10.23 20.72 -5.57
N VAL A 53 -8.98 20.54 -5.13
CA VAL A 53 -8.57 19.50 -4.21
C VAL A 53 -8.16 20.11 -2.88
N GLN A 54 -8.64 19.55 -1.78
CA GLN A 54 -8.25 19.98 -0.44
C GLN A 54 -6.88 19.40 -0.06
N ILE A 55 -5.91 20.26 0.25
CA ILE A 55 -4.55 19.89 0.63
C ILE A 55 -4.15 20.69 1.87
N GLY A 56 -3.88 20.01 2.99
CA GLY A 56 -3.45 20.69 4.23
C GLY A 56 -4.38 21.79 4.73
N GLY A 57 -5.69 21.65 4.50
CA GLY A 57 -6.68 22.67 4.84
C GLY A 57 -6.92 23.75 3.78
N MET A 58 -6.12 23.79 2.72
CA MET A 58 -6.28 24.71 1.59
C MET A 58 -7.06 24.08 0.45
N LEU A 59 -7.86 24.86 -0.26
CA LEU A 59 -8.51 24.46 -1.51
C LEU A 59 -7.61 24.88 -2.68
N VAL A 60 -7.08 23.90 -3.40
CA VAL A 60 -6.09 24.11 -4.46
C VAL A 60 -6.67 23.65 -5.79
N LYS A 61 -6.66 24.54 -6.79
CA LYS A 61 -7.16 24.22 -8.13
C LYS A 61 -6.15 23.37 -8.91
N LYS A 62 -6.56 22.21 -9.39
CA LYS A 62 -5.74 21.35 -10.23
C LYS A 62 -5.63 21.92 -11.64
N ARG A 63 -4.42 22.33 -12.02
CA ARG A 63 -4.05 22.79 -13.38
C ARG A 63 -2.90 22.01 -13.96
N ALA A 64 -2.06 21.41 -13.10
CA ALA A 64 -0.95 20.56 -13.49
C ALA A 64 -1.43 19.20 -14.00
N GLN A 65 -0.65 18.59 -14.86
CA GLN A 65 -0.79 17.16 -15.18
C GLN A 65 -0.36 16.34 -13.97
N VAL A 66 -1.05 15.20 -13.74
CA VAL A 66 -0.71 14.26 -12.68
C VAL A 66 -0.64 12.88 -13.29
N GLU A 67 0.52 12.25 -13.15
CA GLU A 67 0.80 10.92 -13.70
C GLU A 67 1.22 9.94 -12.60
N TYR A 68 1.10 8.66 -12.90
CA TYR A 68 1.35 7.57 -11.97
C TYR A 68 2.10 6.44 -12.66
N THR A 69 3.07 5.86 -11.94
CA THR A 69 3.66 4.59 -12.30
C THR A 69 3.85 3.73 -11.06
N THR A 70 3.72 2.43 -11.20
CA THR A 70 3.99 1.45 -10.13
C THR A 70 5.30 0.70 -10.34
N GLU A 71 6.05 1.04 -11.38
CA GLU A 71 7.27 0.33 -11.77
C GLU A 71 8.42 0.47 -10.78
N TYR A 72 8.43 1.55 -9.99
CA TYR A 72 9.46 1.80 -8.97
C TYR A 72 9.04 1.35 -7.57
N SER A 73 8.04 0.46 -7.47
CA SER A 73 7.65 -0.11 -6.19
C SER A 73 8.74 -1.05 -5.67
N ALA A 74 9.14 -0.86 -4.41
CA ALA A 74 10.01 -1.80 -3.70
C ALA A 74 9.25 -3.01 -3.12
N HIS A 75 7.93 -3.04 -3.26
CA HIS A 75 7.12 -4.18 -2.83
C HIS A 75 7.20 -5.30 -3.87
N GLY A 76 7.47 -6.52 -3.40
CA GLY A 76 7.40 -7.71 -4.24
C GLY A 76 5.99 -7.89 -4.84
N LYS A 77 5.94 -8.26 -6.11
CA LYS A 77 4.67 -8.61 -6.76
C LYS A 77 4.14 -9.93 -6.20
N ALA A 78 2.83 -10.15 -6.31
CA ALA A 78 2.21 -11.38 -5.80
C ALA A 78 2.88 -12.65 -6.34
N ASP A 79 3.23 -12.68 -7.62
CA ASP A 79 3.91 -13.83 -8.24
C ASP A 79 5.32 -14.06 -7.66
N GLU A 80 6.06 -13.00 -7.36
CA GLU A 80 7.38 -13.08 -6.73
C GLU A 80 7.27 -13.62 -5.30
N MET A 81 6.25 -13.18 -4.56
CA MET A 81 5.97 -13.68 -3.21
C MET A 81 5.55 -15.16 -3.23
N ILE A 82 4.73 -15.60 -4.18
CA ILE A 82 4.36 -17.00 -4.36
C ILE A 82 5.61 -17.83 -4.69
N ALA A 83 6.41 -17.40 -5.66
CA ALA A 83 7.65 -18.10 -6.04
C ALA A 83 8.63 -18.20 -4.86
N PHE A 84 8.70 -17.17 -4.02
CA PHE A 84 9.50 -17.21 -2.79
C PHE A 84 8.96 -18.23 -1.79
N LEU A 85 7.65 -18.27 -1.56
CA LEU A 85 7.01 -19.22 -0.64
C LEU A 85 7.18 -20.67 -1.08
N GLN A 86 7.17 -20.92 -2.40
CA GLN A 86 7.36 -22.27 -2.97
C GLN A 86 8.75 -22.87 -2.73
N GLN A 87 9.75 -22.05 -2.39
CA GLN A 87 11.10 -22.51 -2.09
C GLN A 87 11.21 -23.19 -0.71
N PHE A 88 10.22 -23.04 0.16
CA PHE A 88 10.26 -23.64 1.50
C PHE A 88 9.76 -25.08 1.49
N HIS A 89 10.63 -26.04 1.74
CA HIS A 89 10.28 -27.46 1.75
C HIS A 89 9.37 -27.90 2.92
N ASN A 90 9.34 -27.12 4.02
CA ASN A 90 8.62 -27.50 5.25
C ASN A 90 7.80 -26.33 5.81
N LEU A 91 7.13 -25.63 4.92
CA LEU A 91 6.29 -24.49 5.28
C LEU A 91 5.07 -24.95 6.09
N LYS A 92 5.01 -24.57 7.36
CA LYS A 92 3.93 -24.99 8.26
C LYS A 92 2.72 -24.08 8.23
N MET A 93 2.94 -22.79 8.03
CA MET A 93 1.91 -21.78 8.03
C MET A 93 2.41 -20.51 7.34
N VAL A 94 1.52 -19.82 6.66
CA VAL A 94 1.75 -18.46 6.15
C VAL A 94 0.79 -17.51 6.86
N LEU A 95 1.30 -16.39 7.35
CA LEU A 95 0.51 -15.32 7.93
C LEU A 95 0.58 -14.11 6.99
N VAL A 96 -0.55 -13.76 6.39
CA VAL A 96 -0.68 -12.60 5.52
C VAL A 96 -0.98 -11.38 6.39
N ASN A 97 -0.07 -10.42 6.38
CA ASN A 97 -0.17 -9.19 7.15
C ASN A 97 0.07 -7.98 6.26
N HIS A 98 -0.44 -6.84 6.68
CA HIS A 98 -0.32 -5.57 5.96
C HIS A 98 -1.00 -5.60 4.58
N GLY A 99 -1.73 -4.54 4.26
CA GLY A 99 -2.51 -4.41 3.02
C GLY A 99 -4.02 -4.33 3.26
N GLU A 100 -4.74 -4.03 2.21
CA GLU A 100 -6.20 -3.95 2.19
C GLU A 100 -6.81 -5.34 2.39
N THR A 101 -7.97 -5.40 3.05
CA THR A 101 -8.60 -6.67 3.43
C THR A 101 -8.86 -7.57 2.22
N ASN A 102 -9.47 -7.02 1.18
CA ASN A 102 -9.76 -7.77 -0.05
C ASN A 102 -8.48 -8.30 -0.73
N THR A 103 -7.42 -7.47 -0.78
CA THR A 103 -6.12 -7.88 -1.35
C THR A 103 -5.48 -9.01 -0.55
N LYS A 104 -5.59 -8.99 0.79
CA LYS A 104 -5.10 -10.06 1.66
C LYS A 104 -5.87 -11.36 1.45
N GLU A 105 -7.18 -11.29 1.29
CA GLU A 105 -8.05 -12.44 1.04
C GLU A 105 -7.70 -13.12 -0.28
N ILE A 106 -7.65 -12.36 -1.38
CA ILE A 106 -7.26 -12.86 -2.70
C ILE A 106 -5.85 -13.49 -2.66
N PHE A 107 -4.92 -12.86 -1.98
CA PHE A 107 -3.55 -13.39 -1.87
C PHE A 107 -3.47 -14.64 -1.01
N ALA A 108 -4.28 -14.74 0.06
CA ALA A 108 -4.37 -15.94 0.88
C ALA A 108 -4.94 -17.14 0.11
N GLU A 109 -5.96 -16.93 -0.72
CA GLU A 109 -6.51 -17.95 -1.63
C GLU A 109 -5.42 -18.45 -2.61
N ARG A 110 -4.70 -17.54 -3.23
CA ARG A 110 -3.58 -17.91 -4.11
C ARG A 110 -2.50 -18.73 -3.39
N ILE A 111 -2.18 -18.40 -2.13
CA ILE A 111 -1.22 -19.18 -1.34
C ILE A 111 -1.73 -20.60 -1.11
N ILE A 112 -3.02 -20.77 -0.83
CA ILE A 112 -3.64 -22.09 -0.64
C ILE A 112 -3.53 -22.92 -1.91
N ASP A 113 -3.80 -22.33 -3.06
CA ASP A 113 -3.85 -23.01 -4.35
C ASP A 113 -2.44 -23.31 -4.91
N GLU A 114 -1.52 -22.36 -4.81
CA GLU A 114 -0.24 -22.41 -5.50
C GLU A 114 0.94 -22.86 -4.61
N VAL A 115 0.82 -22.70 -3.29
CA VAL A 115 1.86 -23.09 -2.31
C VAL A 115 1.41 -24.34 -1.56
N LYS A 116 2.28 -25.32 -1.37
CA LYS A 116 1.99 -26.58 -0.68
C LYS A 116 1.80 -26.41 0.84
N THR A 117 1.03 -25.42 1.28
CA THR A 117 0.67 -25.20 2.67
C THR A 117 -0.84 -25.16 2.82
N LYS A 118 -1.36 -25.83 3.85
CA LYS A 118 -2.81 -25.85 4.15
C LYS A 118 -3.18 -24.85 5.26
N ARG A 119 -2.21 -24.09 5.78
CA ARG A 119 -2.44 -23.16 6.88
C ARG A 119 -2.06 -21.76 6.45
N VAL A 120 -3.07 -20.99 6.09
CA VAL A 120 -2.93 -19.56 5.79
C VAL A 120 -3.81 -18.79 6.78
N GLY A 121 -3.23 -17.82 7.45
CA GLY A 121 -3.95 -16.91 8.33
C GLY A 121 -3.86 -15.48 7.84
N ILE A 122 -4.96 -14.75 7.92
CA ILE A 122 -5.00 -13.31 7.63
C ILE A 122 -4.97 -12.56 8.95
N LEU A 123 -3.99 -11.66 9.09
CA LEU A 123 -3.85 -10.86 10.31
C LEU A 123 -4.68 -9.58 10.18
N GLY A 124 -5.51 -9.34 11.20
CA GLY A 124 -6.18 -8.06 11.40
C GLY A 124 -5.39 -7.15 12.35
N ALA A 125 -5.69 -5.86 12.33
CA ALA A 125 -5.13 -4.92 13.30
C ALA A 125 -5.54 -5.32 14.74
N GLY A 126 -4.60 -5.29 15.68
CA GLY A 126 -4.84 -5.66 17.08
C GLY A 126 -4.75 -7.15 17.40
N TYR A 127 -4.37 -8.01 16.45
CA TYR A 127 -4.13 -9.42 16.71
C TYR A 127 -2.66 -9.69 17.05
N PHE A 128 -2.43 -10.47 18.09
CA PHE A 128 -1.10 -10.93 18.48
C PHE A 128 -1.00 -12.44 18.31
N PHE A 129 0.11 -12.90 17.76
CA PHE A 129 0.39 -14.31 17.56
C PHE A 129 1.67 -14.68 18.30
N ARG A 130 1.61 -15.77 19.03
CA ARG A 130 2.80 -16.39 19.60
C ARG A 130 3.16 -17.62 18.77
N VAL A 131 4.32 -17.57 18.14
CA VAL A 131 4.90 -18.72 17.46
C VAL A 131 5.81 -19.44 18.45
N ASN A 132 5.59 -20.72 18.68
CA ASN A 132 6.50 -21.53 19.46
C ASN A 132 7.56 -22.22 18.55
N PRO A 133 8.65 -22.77 19.11
CA PRO A 133 9.69 -23.43 18.32
C PRO A 133 9.19 -24.62 17.47
N TYR A 134 8.02 -25.17 17.78
CA TYR A 134 7.39 -26.28 17.05
C TYR A 134 6.39 -25.81 15.98
N GLY A 135 6.29 -24.51 15.75
CA GLY A 135 5.41 -23.93 14.73
C GLY A 135 3.93 -23.86 15.11
N LEU A 136 3.56 -24.09 16.38
CA LEU A 136 2.20 -23.90 16.88
C LEU A 136 1.97 -22.41 17.14
N VAL A 137 0.98 -21.85 16.44
CA VAL A 137 0.54 -20.47 16.63
C VAL A 137 -0.68 -20.48 17.53
N LYS A 138 -0.60 -19.78 18.64
CA LYS A 138 -1.76 -19.52 19.51
C LYS A 138 -2.17 -18.06 19.28
N SER A 139 -3.38 -17.83 18.77
CA SER A 139 -3.91 -16.47 18.70
C SER A 139 -4.22 -15.99 20.11
N LEU A 140 -3.65 -14.87 20.49
CA LEU A 140 -4.04 -14.13 21.67
C LEU A 140 -4.79 -12.90 21.17
N SER A 141 -6.12 -12.91 21.26
CA SER A 141 -6.88 -11.67 21.13
C SER A 141 -6.75 -10.94 22.45
N THR A 142 -6.02 -9.84 22.47
CA THR A 142 -6.17 -8.85 23.51
C THR A 142 -6.83 -7.64 22.87
N LYS A 143 -8.12 -7.44 23.17
CA LYS A 143 -8.65 -6.09 23.14
C LYS A 143 -7.91 -5.36 24.27
N PHE A 144 -7.14 -4.35 23.93
CA PHE A 144 -6.83 -3.34 24.91
C PHE A 144 -8.12 -2.53 25.10
N GLU A 145 -8.71 -2.66 26.27
CA GLU A 145 -9.70 -1.72 26.80
C GLU A 145 -8.97 -0.45 27.24
#